data_14c73ce1597b378c0b8c7be7d10ff55b
#
_entry.id   14c73ce1597b378c0b8c7be7d10ff55b
#
_cell.length_a   1.000
_cell.length_b   1.000
_cell.length_c   1.000
_cell.angle_alpha   90.00
_cell.angle_beta   90.00
_cell.angle_gamma   90.00
#
_symmetry.space_group_name_H-M   'P 1'
#
loop_
_entity.id
_entity.type
_entity.pdbx_description
1 polymer ?
#
loop_
_entity_poly.entity_id
_entity_poly.type
_entity_poly.pdbx_seq_one_letter_code
_entity_poly.pdbx_strand_id
1 'polypeptide(L)'
;MKTRGFAHRIDITVAPPKVWTALCGPTLLPLWIGADARIRPQKGGHWSATVAPGLLREAMIDVFDPPRRLRLIYLTPPELPTFDGAVVDDFLLDAEGQGTILRLLCSGVPDLVEWTPYYGKVRMLAERALARLKVLCEQRERMARVSRGASS
;
A
#
# COMPACT_ATOMS: atom_id res chain seq x y z
N MET A 1 14.73 -20.92 -5.12
CA MET A 1 15.38 -19.59 -5.31
C MET A 1 15.32 -18.85 -3.99
N LYS A 2 16.41 -18.20 -3.62
CA LYS A 2 16.47 -17.35 -2.44
C LYS A 2 15.78 -16.01 -2.72
N THR A 3 14.93 -15.58 -1.80
CA THR A 3 14.23 -14.31 -1.90
C THR A 3 14.46 -13.47 -0.64
N ARG A 4 14.12 -12.20 -0.73
CA ARG A 4 14.19 -11.25 0.38
C ARG A 4 12.93 -10.39 0.41
N GLY A 5 12.70 -9.76 1.53
CA GLY A 5 11.56 -8.87 1.72
C GLY A 5 11.92 -7.76 2.68
N PHE A 6 10.90 -7.01 3.08
CA PHE A 6 11.04 -5.96 4.08
C PHE A 6 9.71 -5.79 4.82
N ALA A 7 9.77 -5.13 5.96
CA ALA A 7 8.59 -4.82 6.75
C ALA A 7 8.62 -3.36 7.16
N HIS A 8 7.47 -2.71 7.05
CA HIS A 8 7.25 -1.36 7.57
C HIS A 8 6.05 -1.38 8.52
N ARG A 9 6.11 -0.55 9.53
CA ARG A 9 4.98 -0.33 10.44
C ARG A 9 4.73 1.17 10.55
N ILE A 10 3.46 1.55 10.57
CA ILE A 10 3.07 2.92 10.83
C ILE A 10 1.83 2.93 11.73
N ASP A 11 1.81 3.84 12.70
CA ASP A 11 0.69 4.02 13.62
C ASP A 11 -0.10 5.24 13.18
N ILE A 12 -1.38 5.04 12.92
CA ILE A 12 -2.29 6.07 12.40
C ILE A 12 -3.38 6.32 13.45
N THR A 13 -3.59 7.58 13.84
CA THR A 13 -4.56 7.95 14.88
C THR A 13 -6.00 8.01 14.35
N VAL A 14 -6.35 7.04 13.51
CA VAL A 14 -7.65 6.93 12.83
C VAL A 14 -8.06 5.46 12.84
N ALA A 15 -9.35 5.19 13.03
CA ALA A 15 -9.87 3.83 13.13
C ALA A 15 -9.70 3.04 11.81
N PRO A 16 -9.54 1.71 11.89
CA PRO A 16 -9.28 0.88 10.71
C PRO A 16 -10.23 1.05 9.53
N PRO A 17 -11.55 1.19 9.69
CA PRO A 17 -12.42 1.38 8.54
C PRO A 17 -12.10 2.62 7.71
N LYS A 18 -11.70 3.71 8.36
CA LYS A 18 -11.33 4.95 7.67
C LYS A 18 -9.95 4.86 7.02
N VAL A 19 -9.01 4.18 7.66
CA VAL A 19 -7.69 3.89 7.05
C VAL A 19 -7.88 3.00 5.82
N TRP A 20 -8.73 2.00 5.92
CA TRP A 20 -9.05 1.11 4.80
C TRP A 20 -9.59 1.88 3.60
N THR A 21 -10.50 2.83 3.82
CA THR A 21 -11.04 3.67 2.75
C THR A 21 -9.94 4.43 2.01
N ALA A 22 -8.95 4.96 2.73
CA ALA A 22 -7.82 5.64 2.11
C ALA A 22 -6.85 4.66 1.43
N LEU A 23 -6.66 3.49 2.02
CA LEU A 23 -5.75 2.45 1.50
C LEU A 23 -6.23 1.89 0.16
N CYS A 24 -7.53 1.62 0.03
CA CYS A 24 -8.11 0.89 -1.10
C CYS A 24 -9.14 1.68 -1.90
N GLY A 25 -9.53 2.88 -1.46
CA GLY A 25 -10.52 3.66 -2.17
C GLY A 25 -9.99 4.19 -3.50
N PRO A 26 -10.73 4.01 -4.62
CA PRO A 26 -10.26 4.47 -5.93
C PRO A 26 -9.97 5.98 -5.99
N THR A 27 -10.73 6.76 -5.24
CA THR A 27 -10.56 8.23 -5.20
C THR A 27 -9.37 8.65 -4.34
N LEU A 28 -9.08 7.92 -3.26
CA LEU A 28 -8.06 8.30 -2.29
C LEU A 28 -6.69 7.69 -2.58
N LEU A 29 -6.65 6.52 -3.19
CA LEU A 29 -5.38 5.84 -3.51
C LEU A 29 -4.40 6.74 -4.28
N PRO A 30 -4.84 7.52 -5.31
CA PRO A 30 -3.91 8.41 -6.02
C PRO A 30 -3.27 9.49 -5.18
N LEU A 31 -3.85 9.83 -4.04
CA LEU A 31 -3.37 10.92 -3.19
C LEU A 31 -2.14 10.54 -2.35
N TRP A 32 -1.80 9.24 -2.24
CA TRP A 32 -0.66 8.84 -1.44
C TRP A 32 0.32 7.89 -2.15
N ILE A 33 -0.11 7.14 -3.17
CA ILE A 33 0.76 6.16 -3.85
C ILE A 33 1.29 6.67 -5.20
N GLY A 34 0.49 7.38 -5.95
CA GLY A 34 0.85 7.91 -7.26
C GLY A 34 -0.39 8.44 -7.98
N ALA A 35 -0.28 9.59 -8.66
CA ALA A 35 -1.41 10.33 -9.22
C ALA A 35 -2.23 9.53 -10.25
N ASP A 36 -1.61 8.55 -10.92
CA ASP A 36 -2.25 7.68 -11.90
C ASP A 36 -2.77 6.36 -11.31
N ALA A 37 -2.75 6.22 -9.99
CA ALA A 37 -3.12 4.98 -9.32
C ALA A 37 -4.55 4.57 -9.64
N ARG A 38 -4.75 3.28 -9.89
CA ARG A 38 -6.04 2.68 -10.18
C ARG A 38 -6.20 1.39 -9.39
N ILE A 39 -7.40 1.18 -8.90
CA ILE A 39 -7.75 -0.04 -8.16
C ILE A 39 -9.19 -0.43 -8.46
N ARG A 40 -9.40 -1.72 -8.66
CA ARG A 40 -10.71 -2.33 -8.60
C ARG A 40 -10.80 -3.05 -7.25
N PRO A 41 -11.49 -2.46 -6.24
CA PRO A 41 -11.37 -2.91 -4.86
C PRO A 41 -12.19 -4.17 -4.57
N GLN A 42 -11.69 -5.29 -5.05
CA GLN A 42 -12.28 -6.62 -4.85
C GLN A 42 -11.21 -7.68 -5.09
N LYS A 43 -11.42 -8.88 -4.57
CA LYS A 43 -10.54 -10.02 -4.85
C LYS A 43 -10.49 -10.26 -6.37
N GLY A 44 -9.30 -10.46 -6.90
CA GLY A 44 -9.06 -10.60 -8.34
C GLY A 44 -9.00 -9.27 -9.09
N GLY A 45 -9.24 -8.15 -8.42
CA GLY A 45 -9.20 -6.83 -9.03
C GLY A 45 -7.79 -6.39 -9.40
N HIS A 46 -7.70 -5.54 -10.42
CA HIS A 46 -6.44 -4.95 -10.86
C HIS A 46 -6.05 -3.75 -9.99
N TRP A 47 -4.76 -3.62 -9.73
CA TRP A 47 -4.15 -2.49 -9.03
C TRP A 47 -2.94 -2.03 -9.83
N SER A 48 -2.81 -0.72 -10.05
CA SER A 48 -1.62 -0.17 -10.71
C SER A 48 -1.33 1.23 -10.22
N ALA A 49 -0.04 1.58 -10.19
CA ALA A 49 0.42 2.93 -9.87
C ALA A 49 1.83 3.16 -10.38
N THR A 50 2.09 4.36 -10.90
CA THR A 50 3.45 4.85 -11.12
C THR A 50 3.95 5.42 -9.80
N VAL A 51 4.78 4.65 -9.12
CA VAL A 51 5.22 4.97 -7.74
C VAL A 51 6.43 5.90 -7.71
N ALA A 52 7.09 6.07 -8.85
CA ALA A 52 8.17 7.03 -9.08
C ALA A 52 8.28 7.25 -10.59
N PRO A 53 8.95 8.31 -11.07
CA PRO A 53 9.13 8.51 -12.51
C PRO A 53 9.74 7.26 -13.18
N GLY A 54 9.04 6.76 -14.20
CA GLY A 54 9.48 5.56 -14.93
C GLY A 54 9.29 4.23 -14.20
N LEU A 55 8.64 4.22 -13.03
CA LEU A 55 8.42 3.00 -12.27
C LEU A 55 6.93 2.73 -12.09
N LEU A 56 6.36 2.03 -13.05
CA LEU A 56 4.99 1.51 -12.99
C LEU A 56 5.00 0.17 -12.25
N ARG A 57 4.12 0.02 -11.27
CA ARG A 57 3.85 -1.26 -10.62
C ARG A 57 2.43 -1.68 -10.91
N GLU A 58 2.26 -2.94 -11.28
CA GLU A 58 0.95 -3.54 -11.55
C GLU A 58 0.78 -4.79 -10.70
N ALA A 59 -0.42 -4.98 -10.18
CA ALA A 59 -0.71 -6.10 -9.28
C ALA A 59 -2.13 -6.60 -9.47
N MET A 60 -2.37 -7.81 -8.96
CA MET A 60 -3.69 -8.38 -8.75
C MET A 60 -3.95 -8.46 -7.25
N ILE A 61 -5.18 -8.16 -6.85
CA ILE A 61 -5.60 -8.30 -5.45
C ILE A 61 -5.88 -9.79 -5.19
N ASP A 62 -5.08 -10.39 -4.32
CA ASP A 62 -5.20 -11.81 -3.94
C ASP A 62 -6.07 -11.99 -2.70
N VAL A 63 -5.96 -11.07 -1.74
CA VAL A 63 -6.80 -11.03 -0.53
C VAL A 63 -7.41 -9.65 -0.41
N PHE A 64 -8.74 -9.61 -0.21
CA PHE A 64 -9.48 -8.39 0.03
C PHE A 64 -10.42 -8.62 1.19
N ASP A 65 -9.95 -8.29 2.42
CA ASP A 65 -10.68 -8.53 3.67
C ASP A 65 -10.82 -7.20 4.45
N PRO A 66 -11.81 -6.35 4.11
CA PRO A 66 -12.01 -5.08 4.82
C PRO A 66 -12.41 -5.29 6.29
N PRO A 67 -11.89 -4.48 7.19
CA PRO A 67 -10.84 -3.47 7.06
C PRO A 67 -9.48 -3.99 7.54
N ARG A 68 -9.18 -5.28 7.36
CA ARG A 68 -8.07 -5.97 8.04
C ARG A 68 -6.90 -6.31 7.16
N ARG A 69 -7.15 -6.73 5.89
CA ARG A 69 -6.04 -7.25 5.08
C ARG A 69 -6.25 -7.00 3.59
N LEU A 70 -5.21 -6.47 2.96
CA LEU A 70 -5.09 -6.34 1.51
C LEU A 70 -3.79 -7.01 1.08
N ARG A 71 -3.88 -8.00 0.17
CA ARG A 71 -2.69 -8.63 -0.40
C ARG A 71 -2.62 -8.39 -1.89
N LEU A 72 -1.49 -7.85 -2.34
CA LEU A 72 -1.20 -7.60 -3.74
C LEU A 72 -0.14 -8.57 -4.23
N ILE A 73 -0.38 -9.21 -5.39
CA ILE A 73 0.60 -10.01 -6.10
C ILE A 73 1.01 -9.22 -7.33
N TYR A 74 2.30 -8.86 -7.42
CA TYR A 74 2.80 -8.00 -8.49
C TYR A 74 3.18 -8.78 -9.73
N LEU A 75 2.93 -8.16 -10.89
CA LEU A 75 3.49 -8.59 -12.16
C LEU A 75 4.98 -8.21 -12.19
N THR A 76 5.80 -9.07 -12.77
CA THR A 76 7.22 -8.77 -12.95
C THR A 76 7.38 -7.62 -13.94
N PRO A 77 8.13 -6.54 -13.59
CA PRO A 77 8.42 -5.48 -14.55
C PRO A 77 9.12 -6.02 -15.79
N PRO A 78 8.78 -5.51 -16.99
CA PRO A 78 9.36 -6.03 -18.24
C PRO A 78 10.90 -5.96 -18.32
N GLU A 79 11.49 -4.99 -17.65
CA GLU A 79 12.94 -4.76 -17.65
C GLU A 79 13.71 -5.67 -16.69
N LEU A 80 13.02 -6.45 -15.86
CA LEU A 80 13.65 -7.36 -14.91
C LEU A 80 13.53 -8.82 -15.35
N PRO A 81 14.49 -9.68 -14.97
CA PRO A 81 14.40 -11.09 -15.28
C PRO A 81 13.17 -11.73 -14.63
N THR A 82 12.46 -12.56 -15.39
CA THR A 82 11.37 -13.35 -14.85
C THR A 82 11.90 -14.43 -13.90
N PHE A 83 11.04 -14.88 -12.99
CA PHE A 83 11.39 -15.90 -12.02
C PHE A 83 10.15 -16.73 -11.67
N ASP A 84 10.38 -17.88 -11.07
CA ASP A 84 9.30 -18.75 -10.61
C ASP A 84 8.86 -18.30 -9.22
N GLY A 85 7.82 -17.46 -9.18
CA GLY A 85 7.32 -16.86 -7.96
C GLY A 85 6.74 -15.47 -8.23
N ALA A 86 6.46 -14.73 -7.18
CA ALA A 86 5.93 -13.38 -7.29
C ALA A 86 6.38 -12.51 -6.11
N VAL A 87 6.50 -11.22 -6.37
CA VAL A 87 6.65 -10.20 -5.33
C VAL A 87 5.26 -9.93 -4.75
N VAL A 88 5.16 -9.95 -3.44
CA VAL A 88 3.88 -9.81 -2.72
C VAL A 88 3.99 -8.71 -1.68
N ASP A 89 2.96 -7.86 -1.62
CA ASP A 89 2.75 -6.92 -0.52
C ASP A 89 1.51 -7.32 0.27
N ASP A 90 1.67 -7.51 1.58
CA ASP A 90 0.56 -7.70 2.52
C ASP A 90 0.40 -6.45 3.38
N PHE A 91 -0.76 -5.82 3.31
CA PHE A 91 -1.15 -4.73 4.21
C PHE A 91 -2.07 -5.30 5.29
N LEU A 92 -1.65 -5.18 6.54
CA LEU A 92 -2.37 -5.70 7.70
C LEU A 92 -2.74 -4.54 8.62
N LEU A 93 -4.03 -4.42 8.94
CA LEU A 93 -4.56 -3.36 9.78
C LEU A 93 -5.10 -3.96 11.08
N ASP A 94 -4.57 -3.50 12.21
CA ASP A 94 -5.04 -3.88 13.54
C ASP A 94 -5.54 -2.65 14.29
N ALA A 95 -6.67 -2.78 14.98
CA ALA A 95 -7.15 -1.72 15.86
C ALA A 95 -6.24 -1.61 17.09
N GLU A 96 -5.87 -0.38 17.43
CA GLU A 96 -5.08 -0.06 18.61
C GLU A 96 -5.71 1.15 19.27
N GLY A 97 -6.45 0.96 20.37
CA GLY A 97 -7.25 2.01 20.96
C GLY A 97 -8.23 2.57 19.94
N GLN A 98 -8.17 3.88 19.68
CA GLN A 98 -8.98 4.53 18.65
C GLN A 98 -8.28 4.66 17.31
N GLY A 99 -7.09 4.11 17.21
CA GLY A 99 -6.25 4.17 16.01
C GLY A 99 -6.04 2.84 15.34
N THR A 100 -5.07 2.82 14.44
CA THR A 100 -4.71 1.66 13.62
C THR A 100 -3.20 1.47 13.63
N ILE A 101 -2.76 0.24 13.81
CA ILE A 101 -1.41 -0.18 13.44
C ILE A 101 -1.50 -0.78 12.05
N LEU A 102 -0.81 -0.17 11.11
CA LEU A 102 -0.70 -0.66 9.73
C LEU A 102 0.69 -1.26 9.52
N ARG A 103 0.72 -2.52 9.10
CA ARG A 103 1.96 -3.20 8.73
C ARG A 103 1.94 -3.52 7.24
N LEU A 104 3.05 -3.23 6.58
CA LEU A 104 3.29 -3.66 5.20
C LEU A 104 4.41 -4.68 5.21
N LEU A 105 4.09 -5.89 4.78
CA LEU A 105 5.07 -6.98 4.64
C LEU A 105 5.26 -7.27 3.16
N CYS A 106 6.46 -6.94 2.65
CA CYS A 106 6.85 -7.31 1.29
C CYS A 106 7.66 -8.60 1.34
N SER A 107 7.40 -9.50 0.39
CA SER A 107 8.10 -10.77 0.28
C SER A 107 8.28 -11.18 -1.17
N GLY A 108 9.17 -12.16 -1.40
CA GLY A 108 9.31 -12.81 -2.69
C GLY A 108 10.18 -12.07 -3.69
N VAL A 109 10.89 -11.01 -3.32
CA VAL A 109 11.82 -10.33 -4.23
C VAL A 109 13.04 -11.23 -4.46
N PRO A 110 13.35 -11.60 -5.72
CA PRO A 110 14.49 -12.46 -5.97
C PRO A 110 15.80 -11.85 -5.45
N ASP A 111 16.60 -12.67 -4.75
CA ASP A 111 17.93 -12.27 -4.30
C ASP A 111 18.93 -12.44 -5.44
N LEU A 112 18.71 -11.67 -6.51
CA LEU A 112 19.54 -11.63 -7.71
C LEU A 112 20.08 -10.21 -7.87
N VAL A 113 21.29 -10.10 -8.41
CA VAL A 113 21.96 -8.80 -8.58
C VAL A 113 21.13 -7.83 -9.42
N GLU A 114 20.43 -8.33 -10.44
CA GLU A 114 19.59 -7.54 -11.33
C GLU A 114 18.38 -6.92 -10.61
N TRP A 115 17.93 -7.54 -9.52
CA TRP A 115 16.79 -7.09 -8.73
C TRP A 115 17.19 -6.17 -7.58
N THR A 116 18.47 -6.03 -7.27
CA THR A 116 18.93 -5.27 -6.11
C THR A 116 18.55 -3.79 -6.15
N PRO A 117 18.73 -3.07 -7.28
CA PRO A 117 18.28 -1.66 -7.34
C PRO A 117 16.78 -1.51 -7.16
N TYR A 118 15.99 -2.40 -7.76
CA TYR A 118 14.54 -2.41 -7.63
C TYR A 118 14.12 -2.61 -6.17
N TYR A 119 14.72 -3.60 -5.51
CA TYR A 119 14.44 -3.90 -4.10
C TYR A 119 14.66 -2.68 -3.20
N GLY A 120 15.81 -2.02 -3.31
CA GLY A 120 16.12 -0.84 -2.51
C GLY A 120 15.16 0.31 -2.79
N LYS A 121 14.80 0.51 -4.06
CA LYS A 121 13.91 1.60 -4.47
C LYS A 121 12.48 1.39 -3.96
N VAL A 122 11.91 0.19 -4.15
CA VAL A 122 10.54 -0.07 -3.71
C VAL A 122 10.42 -0.04 -2.19
N ARG A 123 11.45 -0.50 -1.47
CA ARG A 123 11.49 -0.44 -0.01
C ARG A 123 11.41 1.01 0.49
N MET A 124 12.22 1.89 -0.08
CA MET A 124 12.25 3.31 0.27
C MET A 124 10.93 4.01 -0.10
N LEU A 125 10.44 3.75 -1.31
CA LEU A 125 9.20 4.37 -1.80
C LEU A 125 7.99 3.93 -0.98
N ALA A 126 7.94 2.67 -0.54
CA ALA A 126 6.87 2.17 0.31
C ALA A 126 6.84 2.88 1.66
N GLU A 127 7.99 3.09 2.29
CA GLU A 127 8.09 3.83 3.54
C GLU A 127 7.54 5.25 3.41
N ARG A 128 7.94 5.95 2.34
CA ARG A 128 7.47 7.31 2.05
C ARG A 128 5.98 7.36 1.74
N ALA A 129 5.47 6.38 1.00
CA ALA A 129 4.06 6.29 0.67
C ALA A 129 3.20 6.09 1.91
N LEU A 130 3.64 5.22 2.84
CA LEU A 130 2.93 5.01 4.11
C LEU A 130 2.90 6.27 4.96
N ALA A 131 3.97 7.06 4.96
CA ALA A 131 3.99 8.36 5.65
C ALA A 131 2.94 9.32 5.07
N ARG A 132 2.79 9.35 3.73
CA ARG A 132 1.75 10.15 3.08
C ARG A 132 0.35 9.65 3.42
N LEU A 133 0.16 8.34 3.46
CA LEU A 133 -1.13 7.73 3.83
C LEU A 133 -1.53 8.15 5.24
N LYS A 134 -0.60 8.12 6.19
CA LYS A 134 -0.84 8.58 7.56
C LYS A 134 -1.29 10.03 7.59
N VAL A 135 -0.58 10.92 6.91
CA VAL A 135 -0.93 12.35 6.84
C VAL A 135 -2.33 12.51 6.25
N LEU A 136 -2.63 11.82 5.15
CA LEU A 136 -3.93 11.87 4.50
C LEU A 136 -5.06 11.47 5.46
N CYS A 137 -4.92 10.32 6.13
CA CYS A 137 -5.93 9.81 7.05
C CYS A 137 -6.17 10.77 8.22
N GLU A 138 -5.09 11.27 8.81
CA GLU A 138 -5.19 12.14 9.99
C GLU A 138 -5.73 13.53 9.65
N GLN A 139 -5.39 14.07 8.48
CA GLN A 139 -5.98 15.33 8.01
C GLN A 139 -7.48 15.18 7.75
N ARG A 140 -7.87 14.10 7.08
CA ARG A 140 -9.29 13.83 6.81
C ARG A 140 -10.09 13.69 8.09
N GLU A 141 -9.54 13.04 9.11
CA GLU A 141 -10.20 12.88 10.40
C GLU A 141 -10.34 14.22 11.11
N ARG A 142 -9.32 15.08 11.06
CA ARG A 142 -9.41 16.44 11.63
C ARG A 142 -10.48 17.27 10.91
N MET A 143 -10.54 17.22 9.59
CA MET A 143 -11.54 17.94 8.80
C MET A 143 -12.95 17.45 9.10
N ALA A 144 -13.15 16.16 9.26
CA ALA A 144 -14.43 15.57 9.61
C ALA A 144 -14.90 16.04 11.00
N ARG A 145 -13.98 16.13 11.98
CA ARG A 145 -14.28 16.64 13.32
C ARG A 145 -14.65 18.12 13.31
N VAL A 146 -13.93 18.94 12.55
CA VAL A 146 -14.24 20.37 12.38
C VAL A 146 -15.63 20.54 11.77
N SER A 147 -15.94 19.78 10.73
CA SER A 147 -17.23 19.81 10.05
C SER A 147 -18.39 19.43 10.99
N ARG A 148 -18.19 18.40 11.84
CA ARG A 148 -19.18 18.01 12.85
C ARG A 148 -19.36 19.09 13.92
N GLY A 149 -18.26 19.72 14.36
CA GLY A 149 -18.32 20.82 15.33
C GLY A 149 -19.06 22.04 14.80
N ALA A 150 -18.90 22.35 13.50
CA ALA A 150 -19.59 23.47 12.85
C ALA A 150 -21.08 23.24 12.67
N SER A 151 -21.55 21.98 12.72
CA SER A 151 -22.95 21.61 12.53
C SER A 151 -23.77 21.63 13.83
N SER A 152 -23.13 21.83 14.97
CA SER A 152 -23.79 21.80 16.30
C SER A 152 -24.17 23.18 16.86
#